data_ae57196a99c64a4b5bd595fd00f4e91c
#
_entry.id   ae57196a99c64a4b5bd595fd00f4e91c
#
_cell.length_a   1.000
_cell.length_b   1.000
_cell.length_c   1.000
_cell.angle_alpha   90.00
_cell.angle_beta   90.00
_cell.angle_gamma   90.00
#
_symmetry.space_group_name_H-M   'P 1'
#
loop_
_entity.id
_entity.type
_entity.pdbx_description
1 polymer ?
#
loop_
_entity_poly.entity_id
_entity_poly.type
_entity_poly.pdbx_seq_one_letter_code
_entity_poly.pdbx_strand_id
1 'polypeptide(L)'
;MKIAILYSHLKELGGAERVILKQVDLLHKRGHDAECFFAYVDKNLRKESANPHCFTKSFFRSLIPNNPAIRIISSIPLAPIALSAFDGKDILICHGYGPGPWIGYLNKRVRGTRYVSYIHSPPRFLYLNQKERALWRFNDVREIIFKLSKIAGPLLKEMDYVSVINSDFVLANSFFTAKRIRAIYGIHAEVCYPPVDTENFRILNEEMVKGLKRDFGWPLILSSGRIVAVKRWEWLLKIMSYITKEFSSATLAITGEISKDNIRYIQALRKLAKRLKIEKNLRFLGFKSQEELVRLYNAADVYVYSVPREDFGLGPVEAMACGTPAVVWDDGGGPCETVINGETGFRVSPYDMRDFAEKTLKAAEMDKTEIGKSTRSFVEKNFSCERHFRILEEAIHRLV
;
A
#
# COMPACT_ATOMS: atom_id res chain seq x y z
N MET A 1 -13.07 -15.06 19.84
CA MET A 1 -11.89 -14.45 20.51
C MET A 1 -12.01 -12.93 20.46
N LYS A 2 -11.48 -12.24 21.45
CA LYS A 2 -11.35 -10.78 21.49
C LYS A 2 -10.00 -10.36 20.90
N ILE A 3 -10.00 -9.75 19.74
CA ILE A 3 -8.79 -9.43 18.97
C ILE A 3 -8.63 -7.91 18.84
N ALA A 4 -7.44 -7.39 19.15
CA ALA A 4 -7.13 -6.01 18.89
C ALA A 4 -6.13 -5.90 17.71
N ILE A 5 -6.46 -5.10 16.72
CA ILE A 5 -5.58 -4.79 15.58
C ILE A 5 -4.99 -3.39 15.80
N LEU A 6 -3.66 -3.29 15.84
CA LEU A 6 -2.94 -2.07 16.19
C LEU A 6 -2.18 -1.51 14.99
N TYR A 7 -2.30 -0.19 14.77
CA TYR A 7 -1.49 0.51 13.79
C TYR A 7 -1.15 1.94 14.23
N SER A 8 -0.16 2.55 13.59
CA SER A 8 0.34 3.85 14.00
C SER A 8 -0.64 5.00 13.76
N HIS A 9 -1.33 5.04 12.63
CA HIS A 9 -2.21 6.17 12.31
C HIS A 9 -3.27 5.82 11.25
N LEU A 10 -4.43 6.47 11.36
CA LEU A 10 -5.48 6.50 10.35
C LEU A 10 -5.65 7.98 9.92
N LYS A 11 -4.84 8.42 8.96
CA LYS A 11 -4.86 9.78 8.42
C LYS A 11 -5.55 9.85 7.06
N GLU A 12 -5.45 8.79 6.30
CA GLU A 12 -6.00 8.60 4.95
C GLU A 12 -6.26 7.11 4.74
N LEU A 13 -7.09 6.75 3.78
CA LEU A 13 -7.32 5.35 3.41
C LEU A 13 -6.26 4.89 2.40
N GLY A 14 -5.04 4.70 2.90
CA GLY A 14 -3.95 4.10 2.13
C GLY A 14 -4.04 2.57 2.06
N GLY A 15 -3.03 1.92 1.48
CA GLY A 15 -3.00 0.47 1.32
C GLY A 15 -3.03 -0.29 2.65
N ALA A 16 -2.23 0.12 3.63
CA ALA A 16 -2.16 -0.54 4.94
C ALA A 16 -3.45 -0.36 5.74
N GLU A 17 -4.02 0.84 5.74
CA GLU A 17 -5.26 1.17 6.43
C GLU A 17 -6.43 0.35 5.88
N ARG A 18 -6.53 0.21 4.55
CA ARG A 18 -7.54 -0.62 3.89
C ARG A 18 -7.40 -2.10 4.26
N VAL A 19 -6.18 -2.62 4.35
CA VAL A 19 -5.91 -3.99 4.81
C VAL A 19 -6.42 -4.19 6.23
N ILE A 20 -6.12 -3.27 7.15
CA ILE A 20 -6.54 -3.34 8.55
C ILE A 20 -8.07 -3.36 8.69
N LEU A 21 -8.74 -2.39 8.05
CA LEU A 21 -10.20 -2.33 8.08
C LEU A 21 -10.84 -3.60 7.50
N LYS A 22 -10.28 -4.12 6.40
CA LYS A 22 -10.76 -5.36 5.79
C LYS A 22 -10.52 -6.58 6.69
N GLN A 23 -9.42 -6.63 7.42
CA GLN A 23 -9.18 -7.70 8.41
C GLN A 23 -10.20 -7.67 9.54
N VAL A 24 -10.56 -6.49 10.06
CA VAL A 24 -11.63 -6.36 11.07
C VAL A 24 -12.93 -6.96 10.55
N ASP A 25 -13.34 -6.56 9.34
CA ASP A 25 -14.58 -7.08 8.72
C ASP A 25 -14.53 -8.60 8.52
N LEU A 26 -13.40 -9.14 8.08
CA LEU A 26 -13.22 -10.57 7.87
C LEU A 26 -13.26 -11.35 9.19
N LEU A 27 -12.62 -10.85 10.24
CA LEU A 27 -12.63 -11.46 11.56
C LEU A 27 -14.05 -11.45 12.17
N HIS A 28 -14.81 -10.36 12.02
CA HIS A 28 -16.21 -10.31 12.45
C HIS A 28 -17.08 -11.34 11.71
N LYS A 29 -16.93 -11.49 10.40
CA LYS A 29 -17.64 -12.49 9.59
C LYS A 29 -17.41 -13.93 10.09
N ARG A 30 -16.29 -14.19 10.77
CA ARG A 30 -15.92 -15.48 11.33
C ARG A 30 -16.21 -15.59 12.83
N GLY A 31 -16.96 -14.65 13.41
CA GLY A 31 -17.42 -14.70 14.79
C GLY A 31 -16.36 -14.27 15.83
N HIS A 32 -15.30 -13.59 15.43
CA HIS A 32 -14.37 -12.96 16.35
C HIS A 32 -14.85 -11.55 16.74
N ASP A 33 -14.58 -11.16 17.98
CA ASP A 33 -14.77 -9.78 18.45
C ASP A 33 -13.49 -8.99 18.19
N ALA A 34 -13.40 -8.39 17.00
CA ALA A 34 -12.21 -7.71 16.52
C ALA A 34 -12.40 -6.18 16.51
N GLU A 35 -11.42 -5.46 17.04
CA GLU A 35 -11.42 -4.00 17.06
C GLU A 35 -10.08 -3.45 16.54
N CYS A 36 -10.10 -2.31 15.85
CA CYS A 36 -8.88 -1.65 15.41
C CYS A 36 -8.54 -0.42 16.27
N PHE A 37 -7.25 -0.30 16.59
CA PHE A 37 -6.69 0.72 17.46
C PHE A 37 -5.56 1.47 16.74
N PHE A 38 -5.64 2.80 16.75
CA PHE A 38 -4.64 3.67 16.13
C PHE A 38 -4.07 4.65 17.16
N ALA A 39 -2.78 4.98 17.03
CA ALA A 39 -2.20 6.06 17.83
C ALA A 39 -2.79 7.42 17.44
N TYR A 40 -3.21 7.56 16.19
CA TYR A 40 -3.89 8.76 15.67
C TYR A 40 -4.99 8.38 14.68
N VAL A 41 -6.16 9.03 14.83
CA VAL A 41 -7.29 8.90 13.90
C VAL A 41 -7.72 10.30 13.43
N ASP A 42 -7.79 10.51 12.12
CA ASP A 42 -8.36 11.74 11.56
C ASP A 42 -9.86 11.84 11.87
N LYS A 43 -10.33 13.05 12.18
CA LYS A 43 -11.72 13.27 12.58
C LYS A 43 -12.72 12.88 11.49
N ASN A 44 -12.36 13.05 10.23
CA ASN A 44 -13.24 12.77 9.09
C ASN A 44 -13.38 11.25 8.86
N LEU A 45 -12.35 10.47 9.22
CA LEU A 45 -12.33 9.02 9.03
C LEU A 45 -12.92 8.23 10.20
N ARG A 46 -13.27 8.89 11.30
CA ARG A 46 -13.89 8.25 12.47
C ARG A 46 -15.27 7.64 12.21
N LYS A 47 -15.96 8.10 11.16
CA LYS A 47 -17.32 7.66 10.82
C LYS A 47 -17.34 6.50 9.82
N GLU A 48 -16.18 6.10 9.31
CA GLU A 48 -16.09 4.97 8.41
C GLU A 48 -16.17 3.64 9.16
N SER A 49 -16.52 2.58 8.44
CA SER A 49 -16.74 1.22 8.93
C SER A 49 -15.64 0.75 9.90
N ALA A 50 -16.00 -0.05 10.90
CA ALA A 50 -15.14 -0.60 11.95
C ALA A 50 -14.83 0.32 13.15
N ASN A 51 -15.49 1.48 13.30
CA ASN A 51 -15.41 2.37 14.47
C ASN A 51 -14.00 2.41 15.13
N PRO A 52 -13.00 3.02 14.45
CA PRO A 52 -11.60 2.93 14.87
C PRO A 52 -11.37 3.63 16.22
N HIS A 53 -10.77 2.93 17.15
CA HIS A 53 -10.39 3.46 18.46
C HIS A 53 -9.06 4.22 18.39
N CYS A 54 -9.01 5.36 19.08
CA CYS A 54 -7.76 6.09 19.26
C CYS A 54 -7.23 5.85 20.68
N PHE A 55 -6.13 5.13 20.83
CA PHE A 55 -5.55 4.82 22.14
C PHE A 55 -4.71 5.96 22.73
N THR A 56 -4.33 6.98 21.94
CA THR A 56 -3.75 8.20 22.53
C THR A 56 -4.85 9.09 23.08
N LYS A 57 -4.90 9.26 24.40
CA LYS A 57 -5.89 10.14 25.07
C LYS A 57 -5.79 11.56 24.55
N SER A 58 -6.92 12.27 24.50
CA SER A 58 -7.06 13.63 23.95
C SER A 58 -6.12 14.69 24.55
N PHE A 59 -5.67 14.50 25.80
CA PHE A 59 -4.73 15.38 26.48
C PHE A 59 -3.40 15.54 25.73
N PHE A 60 -2.88 14.47 25.13
CA PHE A 60 -1.63 14.52 24.39
C PHE A 60 -1.80 15.04 22.94
N ARG A 61 -3.03 15.13 22.44
CA ARG A 61 -3.31 15.66 21.11
C ARG A 61 -2.92 17.13 20.93
N SER A 62 -3.08 17.94 21.97
CA SER A 62 -2.76 19.37 21.94
C SER A 62 -1.26 19.66 22.01
N LEU A 63 -0.48 18.74 22.59
CA LEU A 63 0.96 18.89 22.80
C LEU A 63 1.82 18.32 21.66
N ILE A 64 1.25 17.46 20.80
CA ILE A 64 1.99 16.80 19.73
C ILE A 64 1.68 17.48 18.39
N PRO A 65 2.69 18.02 17.67
CA PRO A 65 2.51 18.63 16.37
C PRO A 65 1.80 17.70 15.37
N ASN A 66 1.07 18.27 14.41
CA ASN A 66 0.31 17.54 13.38
C ASN A 66 1.18 16.75 12.38
N ASN A 67 2.42 16.43 12.75
CA ASN A 67 3.36 15.69 11.93
C ASN A 67 3.31 14.18 12.29
N PRO A 68 2.98 13.27 11.35
CA PRO A 68 2.88 11.82 11.60
C PRO A 68 4.15 11.21 12.21
N ALA A 69 5.32 11.70 11.81
CA ALA A 69 6.59 11.16 12.31
C ALA A 69 6.85 11.56 13.77
N ILE A 70 6.56 12.82 14.11
CA ILE A 70 6.69 13.30 15.49
C ILE A 70 5.70 12.53 16.37
N ARG A 71 4.50 12.22 15.87
CA ARG A 71 3.50 11.43 16.60
C ARG A 71 3.92 9.98 16.80
N ILE A 72 4.56 9.36 15.80
CA ILE A 72 5.13 8.02 15.96
C ILE A 72 6.22 8.03 17.05
N ILE A 73 7.14 8.97 17.01
CA ILE A 73 8.23 9.08 17.99
C ILE A 73 7.68 9.41 19.39
N SER A 74 6.72 10.32 19.51
CA SER A 74 6.11 10.70 20.79
C SER A 74 5.19 9.64 21.38
N SER A 75 4.70 8.68 20.58
CA SER A 75 3.92 7.54 21.08
C SER A 75 4.78 6.50 21.82
N ILE A 76 6.10 6.52 21.67
CA ILE A 76 7.02 5.60 22.35
C ILE A 76 6.91 5.73 23.89
N PRO A 77 7.10 6.92 24.49
CA PRO A 77 6.97 7.07 25.96
C PRO A 77 5.53 6.93 26.44
N LEU A 78 4.54 6.99 25.55
CA LEU A 78 3.13 6.86 25.90
C LEU A 78 2.62 5.39 25.80
N ALA A 79 3.41 4.49 25.23
CA ALA A 79 3.03 3.09 25.10
C ALA A 79 2.59 2.43 26.43
N PRO A 80 3.26 2.65 27.57
CA PRO A 80 2.82 2.09 28.86
C PRO A 80 1.41 2.55 29.29
N ILE A 81 1.04 3.79 28.97
CA ILE A 81 -0.29 4.36 29.31
C ILE A 81 -1.39 3.73 28.43
N ALA A 82 -1.03 3.30 27.21
CA ALA A 82 -1.97 2.67 26.29
C ALA A 82 -2.29 1.22 26.64
N LEU A 83 -1.51 0.55 27.49
CA LEU A 83 -1.67 -0.88 27.76
C LEU A 83 -3.05 -1.23 28.32
N SER A 84 -3.66 -0.37 29.14
CA SER A 84 -5.01 -0.59 29.68
C SER A 84 -6.12 -0.66 28.62
N ALA A 85 -5.87 -0.11 27.41
CA ALA A 85 -6.83 -0.21 26.31
C ALA A 85 -6.97 -1.64 25.75
N PHE A 86 -6.03 -2.51 26.09
CA PHE A 86 -5.96 -3.89 25.59
C PHE A 86 -6.27 -4.93 26.69
N ASP A 87 -6.84 -4.49 27.82
CA ASP A 87 -7.25 -5.39 28.88
C ASP A 87 -8.35 -6.35 28.40
N GLY A 88 -8.17 -7.64 28.66
CA GLY A 88 -9.11 -8.68 28.26
C GLY A 88 -9.12 -9.02 26.77
N LYS A 89 -8.11 -8.56 25.99
CA LYS A 89 -7.89 -9.03 24.63
C LYS A 89 -7.08 -10.33 24.64
N ASP A 90 -7.51 -11.29 23.84
CA ASP A 90 -6.88 -12.61 23.75
C ASP A 90 -5.59 -12.54 22.93
N ILE A 91 -5.62 -11.79 21.81
CA ILE A 91 -4.51 -11.66 20.85
C ILE A 91 -4.44 -10.22 20.34
N LEU A 92 -3.20 -9.76 20.09
CA LEU A 92 -2.94 -8.50 19.39
C LEU A 92 -2.39 -8.79 17.98
N ILE A 93 -2.90 -8.09 16.96
CA ILE A 93 -2.34 -8.08 15.60
C ILE A 93 -1.72 -6.71 15.38
N CYS A 94 -0.39 -6.66 15.34
CA CYS A 94 0.38 -5.42 15.31
C CYS A 94 0.86 -5.14 13.89
N HIS A 95 0.31 -4.10 13.24
CA HIS A 95 0.63 -3.75 11.87
C HIS A 95 1.80 -2.80 11.73
N GLY A 96 2.61 -3.04 10.70
CA GLY A 96 3.69 -2.15 10.26
C GLY A 96 4.86 -2.13 11.21
N TYR A 97 5.31 -0.93 11.57
CA TYR A 97 6.42 -0.66 12.49
C TYR A 97 6.01 0.43 13.51
N GLY A 98 6.82 0.62 14.52
CA GLY A 98 6.61 1.65 15.56
C GLY A 98 5.59 1.22 16.62
N PRO A 99 4.57 2.06 16.94
CA PRO A 99 3.72 1.88 18.11
C PRO A 99 3.03 0.52 18.20
N GLY A 100 2.57 -0.05 17.07
CA GLY A 100 1.87 -1.33 17.06
C GLY A 100 2.73 -2.46 17.65
N PRO A 101 3.82 -2.86 17.01
CA PRO A 101 4.71 -3.90 17.53
C PRO A 101 5.30 -3.59 18.91
N TRP A 102 5.60 -2.33 19.22
CA TRP A 102 6.11 -1.95 20.56
C TRP A 102 5.10 -2.17 21.66
N ILE A 103 3.84 -1.80 21.43
CA ILE A 103 2.74 -2.07 22.37
C ILE A 103 2.52 -3.58 22.51
N GLY A 104 2.55 -4.33 21.40
CA GLY A 104 2.48 -5.79 21.39
C GLY A 104 3.54 -6.41 22.30
N TYR A 105 4.80 -6.04 22.13
CA TYR A 105 5.92 -6.49 22.96
C TYR A 105 5.72 -6.14 24.44
N LEU A 106 5.39 -4.88 24.76
CA LEU A 106 5.18 -4.45 26.14
C LEU A 106 3.98 -5.17 26.79
N ASN A 107 2.88 -5.33 26.04
CA ASN A 107 1.71 -6.04 26.54
C ASN A 107 2.03 -7.51 26.83
N LYS A 108 2.77 -8.19 25.95
CA LYS A 108 3.27 -9.54 26.18
C LYS A 108 4.13 -9.63 27.44
N ARG A 109 5.04 -8.66 27.66
CA ARG A 109 5.92 -8.63 28.86
C ARG A 109 5.16 -8.39 30.16
N VAL A 110 4.10 -7.59 30.14
CA VAL A 110 3.37 -7.18 31.36
C VAL A 110 2.19 -8.09 31.64
N ARG A 111 1.50 -8.59 30.62
CA ARG A 111 0.23 -9.34 30.73
C ARG A 111 0.26 -10.75 30.16
N GLY A 112 1.31 -11.11 29.43
CA GLY A 112 1.40 -12.40 28.77
C GLY A 112 0.57 -12.50 27.47
N THR A 113 -0.11 -11.43 27.03
CA THR A 113 -0.94 -11.46 25.81
C THR A 113 -0.07 -11.68 24.59
N ARG A 114 -0.37 -12.70 23.80
CA ARG A 114 0.37 -13.05 22.59
C ARG A 114 0.09 -12.05 21.46
N TYR A 115 1.05 -11.87 20.53
CA TYR A 115 0.86 -10.97 19.41
C TYR A 115 1.50 -11.47 18.13
N VAL A 116 0.81 -11.14 17.02
CA VAL A 116 1.26 -11.31 15.64
C VAL A 116 1.79 -9.97 15.13
N SER A 117 2.96 -9.94 14.53
CA SER A 117 3.42 -8.78 13.76
C SER A 117 3.12 -8.97 12.28
N TYR A 118 2.25 -8.14 11.72
CA TYR A 118 1.99 -8.07 10.28
C TYR A 118 2.78 -6.91 9.66
N ILE A 119 3.86 -7.22 8.98
CA ILE A 119 4.82 -6.22 8.49
C ILE A 119 4.52 -5.87 7.04
N HIS A 120 4.04 -4.63 6.80
CA HIS A 120 3.87 -4.07 5.46
C HIS A 120 5.19 -3.67 4.82
N SER A 121 6.09 -3.12 5.62
CA SER A 121 7.45 -2.73 5.25
C SER A 121 8.26 -2.54 6.52
N PRO A 122 9.47 -3.07 6.63
CA PRO A 122 10.40 -2.63 7.67
C PRO A 122 10.64 -1.12 7.56
N PRO A 123 10.88 -0.41 8.69
CA PRO A 123 10.99 1.06 8.68
C PRO A 123 12.16 1.52 7.81
N ARG A 124 11.86 1.98 6.60
CA ARG A 124 12.85 2.35 5.58
C ARG A 124 13.80 3.46 6.05
N PHE A 125 13.33 4.37 6.91
CA PHE A 125 14.17 5.43 7.46
C PHE A 125 15.26 4.91 8.42
N LEU A 126 15.10 3.70 8.97
CA LEU A 126 16.09 3.04 9.83
C LEU A 126 17.03 2.09 9.04
N TYR A 127 16.50 1.42 8.02
CA TYR A 127 17.19 0.29 7.36
C TYR A 127 17.49 0.49 5.87
N LEU A 128 17.22 1.68 5.29
CA LEU A 128 17.58 1.96 3.89
C LEU A 128 19.10 1.97 3.68
N ASN A 129 19.55 1.20 2.71
CA ASN A 129 20.89 1.32 2.18
C ASN A 129 21.03 2.51 1.22
N GLN A 130 22.26 2.88 0.85
CA GLN A 130 22.49 4.04 -0.04
C GLN A 130 21.86 3.90 -1.43
N LYS A 131 21.84 2.68 -2.01
CA LYS A 131 21.23 2.42 -3.33
C LYS A 131 19.71 2.63 -3.31
N GLU A 132 19.04 2.16 -2.27
CA GLU A 132 17.60 2.37 -2.11
C GLU A 132 17.27 3.85 -1.84
N ARG A 133 18.13 4.58 -1.13
CA ARG A 133 17.96 6.03 -0.91
C ARG A 133 17.92 6.81 -2.22
N ALA A 134 18.75 6.47 -3.19
CA ALA A 134 18.79 7.13 -4.49
C ALA A 134 17.48 6.91 -5.29
N LEU A 135 16.85 5.76 -5.16
CA LEU A 135 15.58 5.42 -5.81
C LEU A 135 14.37 6.10 -5.13
N TRP A 136 14.43 6.27 -3.81
CA TRP A 136 13.37 6.89 -3.02
C TRP A 136 13.66 8.38 -2.83
N ARG A 137 12.98 9.22 -3.61
CA ARG A 137 13.00 10.67 -3.36
C ARG A 137 12.18 10.98 -2.12
N PHE A 138 12.85 11.58 -1.16
CA PHE A 138 12.20 12.13 0.04
C PHE A 138 11.87 13.61 -0.22
N ASN A 139 10.68 14.04 0.16
CA ASN A 139 10.35 15.44 0.29
C ASN A 139 10.94 16.01 1.60
N ASP A 140 11.03 17.33 1.73
CA ASP A 140 11.72 18.05 2.83
C ASP A 140 11.35 17.57 4.25
N VAL A 141 10.08 17.18 4.45
CA VAL A 141 9.59 16.67 5.76
C VAL A 141 10.27 15.34 6.12
N ARG A 142 10.56 14.48 5.15
CA ARG A 142 11.25 13.21 5.39
C ARG A 142 12.75 13.39 5.61
N GLU A 143 13.32 14.47 5.12
CA GLU A 143 14.72 14.84 5.40
C GLU A 143 14.94 15.20 6.86
N ILE A 144 13.99 15.92 7.47
CA ILE A 144 13.99 16.23 8.91
C ILE A 144 13.91 14.92 9.73
N ILE A 145 13.03 13.99 9.34
CA ILE A 145 12.91 12.67 9.98
C ILE A 145 14.25 11.92 9.86
N PHE A 146 14.91 12.00 8.71
CA PHE A 146 16.22 11.39 8.51
C PHE A 146 17.29 12.00 9.42
N LYS A 147 17.28 13.32 9.63
CA LYS A 147 18.20 13.98 10.56
C LYS A 147 17.93 13.59 12.01
N LEU A 148 16.67 13.56 12.42
CA LEU A 148 16.26 13.10 13.76
C LEU A 148 16.54 11.60 13.98
N SER A 149 16.38 10.76 12.95
CA SER A 149 16.70 9.33 13.04
C SER A 149 18.19 9.05 13.18
N LYS A 150 19.09 9.99 12.86
CA LYS A 150 20.52 9.83 13.16
C LYS A 150 20.80 9.91 14.66
N ILE A 151 20.06 10.70 15.40
CA ILE A 151 20.25 10.89 16.85
C ILE A 151 19.53 9.77 17.63
N ALA A 152 18.25 9.53 17.34
CA ALA A 152 17.44 8.51 18.00
C ALA A 152 17.51 7.12 17.34
N GLY A 153 18.22 7.00 16.22
CA GLY A 153 18.24 5.80 15.38
C GLY A 153 18.68 4.52 16.08
N PRO A 154 19.74 4.52 16.89
CA PRO A 154 20.14 3.31 17.61
C PRO A 154 19.04 2.80 18.54
N LEU A 155 18.43 3.68 19.33
CA LEU A 155 17.33 3.31 20.24
C LEU A 155 16.09 2.83 19.47
N LEU A 156 15.72 3.55 18.40
CA LEU A 156 14.57 3.17 17.57
C LEU A 156 14.80 1.84 16.86
N LYS A 157 16.02 1.54 16.42
CA LYS A 157 16.36 0.24 15.85
C LYS A 157 16.27 -0.88 16.87
N GLU A 158 16.78 -0.66 18.06
CA GLU A 158 16.72 -1.65 19.12
C GLU A 158 15.26 -1.95 19.51
N MET A 159 14.44 -0.93 19.70
CA MET A 159 13.02 -1.10 20.01
C MET A 159 12.26 -1.82 18.89
N ASP A 160 12.53 -1.45 17.63
CA ASP A 160 11.94 -2.10 16.46
C ASP A 160 12.39 -3.57 16.37
N TYR A 161 13.69 -3.82 16.51
CA TYR A 161 14.27 -5.16 16.48
C TYR A 161 13.67 -6.05 17.57
N VAL A 162 13.73 -5.61 18.83
CA VAL A 162 13.21 -6.38 19.98
C VAL A 162 11.72 -6.66 19.84
N SER A 163 10.93 -5.69 19.38
CA SER A 163 9.50 -5.89 19.22
C SER A 163 9.14 -6.87 18.10
N VAL A 164 9.94 -6.95 17.04
CA VAL A 164 9.68 -7.87 15.93
C VAL A 164 10.15 -9.29 16.26
N ILE A 165 11.37 -9.47 16.81
CA ILE A 165 11.89 -10.81 17.12
C ILE A 165 11.17 -11.52 18.28
N ASN A 166 10.50 -10.79 19.17
CA ASN A 166 9.71 -11.33 20.26
C ASN A 166 8.22 -11.53 19.90
N SER A 167 7.82 -11.24 18.65
CA SER A 167 6.49 -11.61 18.16
C SER A 167 6.31 -13.13 18.22
N ASP A 168 5.13 -13.57 18.60
CA ASP A 168 4.80 -15.00 18.61
C ASP A 168 4.66 -15.54 17.17
N PHE A 169 4.25 -14.66 16.25
CA PHE A 169 4.19 -14.95 14.82
C PHE A 169 4.49 -13.71 13.99
N VAL A 170 5.16 -13.88 12.86
CA VAL A 170 5.49 -12.76 11.95
C VAL A 170 4.96 -13.05 10.56
N LEU A 171 4.10 -12.15 10.08
CA LEU A 171 3.54 -12.14 8.74
C LEU A 171 4.15 -11.02 7.90
N ALA A 172 4.41 -11.30 6.63
CA ALA A 172 4.88 -10.33 5.65
C ALA A 172 3.85 -10.18 4.53
N ASN A 173 3.67 -8.95 4.01
CA ASN A 173 2.74 -8.69 2.92
C ASN A 173 3.23 -9.19 1.54
N SER A 174 4.47 -9.70 1.43
CA SER A 174 5.07 -10.20 0.18
C SER A 174 6.34 -11.02 0.47
N PHE A 175 6.79 -11.81 -0.48
CA PHE A 175 8.11 -12.46 -0.42
C PHE A 175 9.24 -11.42 -0.38
N PHE A 176 9.09 -10.30 -1.10
CA PHE A 176 10.04 -9.20 -1.03
C PHE A 176 10.19 -8.68 0.41
N THR A 177 9.08 -8.42 1.09
CA THR A 177 9.09 -7.99 2.49
C THR A 177 9.62 -9.09 3.42
N ALA A 178 9.26 -10.36 3.20
CA ALA A 178 9.79 -11.48 3.98
C ALA A 178 11.32 -11.62 3.86
N LYS A 179 11.88 -11.45 2.66
CA LYS A 179 13.34 -11.41 2.45
C LYS A 179 14.00 -10.27 3.23
N ARG A 180 13.36 -9.10 3.26
CA ARG A 180 13.85 -7.94 4.03
C ARG A 180 13.77 -8.19 5.53
N ILE A 181 12.69 -8.80 6.02
CA ILE A 181 12.55 -9.22 7.42
C ILE A 181 13.69 -10.16 7.81
N ARG A 182 13.95 -11.18 7.00
CA ARG A 182 15.07 -12.11 7.25
C ARG A 182 16.42 -11.42 7.27
N ALA A 183 16.65 -10.49 6.36
CA ALA A 183 17.92 -9.74 6.28
C ALA A 183 18.13 -8.77 7.45
N ILE A 184 17.06 -8.19 8.00
CA ILE A 184 17.11 -7.17 9.06
C ILE A 184 17.07 -7.81 10.44
N TYR A 185 16.14 -8.75 10.66
CA TYR A 185 15.83 -9.32 11.99
C TYR A 185 16.35 -10.74 12.17
N GLY A 186 16.84 -11.40 11.12
CA GLY A 186 17.34 -12.78 11.19
C GLY A 186 16.26 -13.86 11.34
N ILE A 187 14.96 -13.50 11.25
CA ILE A 187 13.84 -14.40 11.48
C ILE A 187 13.08 -14.72 10.19
N HIS A 188 12.31 -15.80 10.22
CA HIS A 188 11.38 -16.15 9.15
C HIS A 188 10.05 -15.42 9.34
N ALA A 189 9.46 -14.93 8.24
CA ALA A 189 8.10 -14.41 8.19
C ALA A 189 7.29 -15.22 7.17
N GLU A 190 6.08 -15.62 7.52
CA GLU A 190 5.14 -16.24 6.60
C GLU A 190 4.50 -15.18 5.71
N VAL A 191 4.35 -15.48 4.41
CA VAL A 191 3.77 -14.52 3.47
C VAL A 191 2.25 -14.59 3.53
N CYS A 192 1.66 -13.47 3.96
CA CYS A 192 0.23 -13.23 3.96
C CYS A 192 -0.05 -12.01 3.08
N TYR A 193 -0.33 -12.23 1.81
CA TYR A 193 -0.60 -11.14 0.87
C TYR A 193 -1.78 -10.28 1.31
N PRO A 194 -1.75 -8.95 1.08
CA PRO A 194 -2.90 -8.07 1.32
C PRO A 194 -4.15 -8.58 0.60
N PRO A 195 -5.32 -8.54 1.26
CA PRO A 195 -6.56 -9.02 0.66
C PRO A 195 -7.05 -8.04 -0.41
N VAL A 196 -7.44 -8.57 -1.56
CA VAL A 196 -8.17 -7.84 -2.59
C VAL A 196 -9.63 -8.29 -2.56
N ASP A 197 -10.53 -7.32 -2.49
CA ASP A 197 -11.98 -7.54 -2.49
C ASP A 197 -12.46 -7.85 -3.90
N THR A 198 -12.37 -9.12 -4.30
CA THR A 198 -12.74 -9.59 -5.64
C THR A 198 -14.26 -9.57 -5.89
N GLU A 199 -15.10 -9.36 -4.89
CA GLU A 199 -16.54 -9.13 -5.06
C GLU A 199 -16.79 -7.72 -5.60
N ASN A 200 -16.07 -6.73 -5.09
CA ASN A 200 -16.17 -5.35 -5.52
C ASN A 200 -15.28 -5.05 -6.73
N PHE A 201 -14.00 -5.44 -6.69
CA PHE A 201 -13.10 -5.37 -7.85
C PHE A 201 -13.39 -6.54 -8.78
N ARG A 202 -14.21 -6.30 -9.79
CA ARG A 202 -14.70 -7.33 -10.72
C ARG A 202 -14.76 -6.80 -12.14
N ILE A 203 -14.84 -7.72 -13.08
CA ILE A 203 -15.09 -7.39 -14.49
C ILE A 203 -16.53 -6.90 -14.61
N LEU A 204 -16.72 -5.74 -15.20
CA LEU A 204 -18.02 -5.12 -15.49
C LEU A 204 -18.43 -5.40 -16.93
N ASN A 205 -19.73 -5.35 -17.19
CA ASN A 205 -20.26 -5.37 -18.56
C ASN A 205 -19.75 -4.15 -19.35
N GLU A 206 -19.46 -4.33 -20.61
CA GLU A 206 -18.92 -3.29 -21.49
C GLU A 206 -19.80 -2.02 -21.52
N GLU A 207 -21.12 -2.16 -21.50
CA GLU A 207 -22.07 -1.06 -21.46
C GLU A 207 -21.86 -0.12 -20.26
N MET A 208 -21.42 -0.65 -19.09
CA MET A 208 -21.19 0.13 -17.88
C MET A 208 -19.96 1.04 -17.98
N VAL A 209 -19.04 0.77 -18.91
CA VAL A 209 -17.77 1.49 -19.08
C VAL A 209 -17.66 2.20 -20.43
N LYS A 210 -18.53 1.90 -21.39
CA LYS A 210 -18.51 2.44 -22.76
C LYS A 210 -18.56 3.97 -22.80
N GLY A 211 -19.39 4.59 -21.98
CA GLY A 211 -19.46 6.04 -21.86
C GLY A 211 -18.14 6.65 -21.39
N LEU A 212 -17.53 6.03 -20.37
CA LEU A 212 -16.27 6.50 -19.79
C LEU A 212 -15.11 6.39 -20.78
N LYS A 213 -15.06 5.33 -21.59
CA LYS A 213 -13.99 5.15 -22.60
C LYS A 213 -13.98 6.26 -23.68
N ARG A 214 -15.14 6.82 -24.02
CA ARG A 214 -15.25 7.89 -25.03
C ARG A 214 -14.55 9.18 -24.61
N ASP A 215 -14.39 9.40 -23.31
CA ASP A 215 -13.75 10.61 -22.77
C ASP A 215 -12.21 10.57 -22.88
N PHE A 216 -11.66 9.41 -23.26
CA PHE A 216 -10.22 9.18 -23.35
C PHE A 216 -9.82 8.68 -24.73
N GLY A 217 -8.57 9.01 -25.11
CA GLY A 217 -7.95 8.44 -26.31
C GLY A 217 -7.38 7.04 -26.07
N TRP A 218 -7.17 6.31 -27.14
CA TRP A 218 -6.58 4.99 -27.09
C TRP A 218 -5.04 5.05 -27.30
N PRO A 219 -4.26 4.23 -26.56
CA PRO A 219 -4.68 3.45 -25.38
C PRO A 219 -4.98 4.32 -24.16
N LEU A 220 -5.97 3.90 -23.33
CA LEU A 220 -6.20 4.45 -22.01
C LEU A 220 -5.29 3.75 -21.01
N ILE A 221 -4.29 4.46 -20.54
CA ILE A 221 -3.29 4.01 -19.57
C ILE A 221 -3.68 4.57 -18.21
N LEU A 222 -3.90 3.71 -17.22
CA LEU A 222 -4.32 4.11 -15.90
C LEU A 222 -3.23 3.85 -14.86
N SER A 223 -3.11 4.76 -13.91
CA SER A 223 -2.33 4.55 -12.69
C SER A 223 -3.03 5.19 -11.49
N SER A 224 -2.92 4.58 -10.32
CA SER A 224 -3.61 5.02 -9.11
C SER A 224 -2.71 5.05 -7.89
N GLY A 225 -2.98 5.97 -6.96
CA GLY A 225 -2.29 6.06 -5.69
C GLY A 225 -2.01 7.49 -5.23
N ARG A 226 -1.39 7.62 -4.07
CA ARG A 226 -1.01 8.93 -3.53
C ARG A 226 -0.06 9.68 -4.47
N ILE A 227 -0.37 10.93 -4.78
CA ILE A 227 0.46 11.74 -5.67
C ILE A 227 1.62 12.35 -4.87
N VAL A 228 2.63 11.53 -4.60
CA VAL A 228 3.83 11.88 -3.84
C VAL A 228 5.10 11.45 -4.56
N ALA A 229 6.21 12.14 -4.31
CA ALA A 229 7.47 11.98 -5.07
C ALA A 229 8.05 10.55 -5.02
N VAL A 230 7.82 9.81 -3.93
CA VAL A 230 8.28 8.41 -3.81
C VAL A 230 7.59 7.47 -4.80
N LYS A 231 6.42 7.83 -5.34
CA LYS A 231 5.70 7.05 -6.35
C LYS A 231 6.23 7.29 -7.77
N ARG A 232 7.17 8.22 -7.96
CA ARG A 232 7.92 8.42 -9.21
C ARG A 232 7.03 8.71 -10.41
N TRP A 233 5.97 9.49 -10.23
CA TRP A 233 5.04 9.87 -11.30
C TRP A 233 5.73 10.50 -12.50
N GLU A 234 6.86 11.18 -12.31
CA GLU A 234 7.68 11.73 -13.39
C GLU A 234 8.22 10.66 -14.35
N TRP A 235 8.33 9.41 -13.93
CA TRP A 235 8.71 8.31 -14.80
C TRP A 235 7.59 7.94 -15.77
N LEU A 236 6.33 7.92 -15.30
CA LEU A 236 5.17 7.67 -16.16
C LEU A 236 5.04 8.77 -17.24
N LEU A 237 5.33 10.02 -16.90
CA LEU A 237 5.34 11.10 -17.91
C LEU A 237 6.43 10.89 -18.97
N LYS A 238 7.62 10.43 -18.58
CA LYS A 238 8.69 10.08 -19.53
C LYS A 238 8.29 8.89 -20.41
N ILE A 239 7.72 7.83 -19.81
CA ILE A 239 7.19 6.67 -20.53
C ILE A 239 6.14 7.13 -21.54
N MET A 240 5.21 7.99 -21.11
CA MET A 240 4.17 8.54 -21.96
C MET A 240 4.73 9.33 -23.16
N SER A 241 5.88 10.02 -23.00
CA SER A 241 6.52 10.73 -24.10
C SER A 241 7.09 9.81 -25.20
N TYR A 242 7.33 8.54 -24.91
CA TYR A 242 7.64 7.53 -25.95
C TYR A 242 6.35 7.05 -26.61
N ILE A 243 5.34 6.70 -25.83
CA ILE A 243 4.05 6.19 -26.32
C ILE A 243 3.38 7.17 -27.29
N THR A 244 3.36 8.46 -26.97
CA THR A 244 2.69 9.49 -27.79
C THR A 244 3.36 9.75 -29.13
N LYS A 245 4.57 9.25 -29.38
CA LYS A 245 5.22 9.29 -30.71
C LYS A 245 4.54 8.35 -31.69
N GLU A 246 4.02 7.22 -31.21
CA GLU A 246 3.30 6.21 -32.01
C GLU A 246 1.79 6.44 -31.96
N PHE A 247 1.27 6.70 -30.76
CA PHE A 247 -0.16 6.87 -30.50
C PHE A 247 -0.44 8.25 -29.91
N SER A 248 -0.58 9.25 -30.77
CA SER A 248 -0.79 10.64 -30.35
C SER A 248 -2.07 10.87 -29.57
N SER A 249 -3.06 9.96 -29.68
CA SER A 249 -4.32 9.96 -28.93
C SER A 249 -4.21 9.34 -27.52
N ALA A 250 -3.14 8.58 -27.23
CA ALA A 250 -2.98 7.89 -25.96
C ALA A 250 -3.22 8.81 -24.75
N THR A 251 -3.88 8.31 -23.74
CA THR A 251 -4.19 9.07 -22.52
C THR A 251 -3.60 8.38 -21.29
N LEU A 252 -2.82 9.11 -20.48
CA LEU A 252 -2.41 8.71 -19.14
C LEU A 252 -3.37 9.35 -18.13
N ALA A 253 -4.19 8.54 -17.50
CA ALA A 253 -5.10 8.92 -16.44
C ALA A 253 -4.46 8.57 -15.07
N ILE A 254 -4.37 9.55 -14.17
CA ILE A 254 -3.81 9.40 -12.83
C ILE A 254 -4.89 9.70 -11.82
N THR A 255 -5.21 8.72 -10.94
CA THR A 255 -6.10 8.93 -9.81
C THR A 255 -5.31 9.05 -8.50
N GLY A 256 -5.75 9.94 -7.65
CA GLY A 256 -5.16 10.16 -6.32
C GLY A 256 -5.59 11.49 -5.76
N GLU A 257 -5.56 11.62 -4.46
CA GLU A 257 -5.96 12.85 -3.79
C GLU A 257 -5.08 14.03 -4.21
N ILE A 258 -5.74 15.15 -4.53
CA ILE A 258 -5.11 16.45 -4.79
C ILE A 258 -5.33 17.32 -3.56
N SER A 259 -4.27 17.62 -2.83
CA SER A 259 -4.31 18.34 -1.57
C SER A 259 -3.26 19.48 -1.53
N LYS A 260 -3.32 20.31 -0.51
CA LYS A 260 -2.31 21.36 -0.28
C LYS A 260 -0.89 20.81 -0.11
N ASP A 261 -0.78 19.58 0.42
CA ASP A 261 0.51 18.93 0.70
C ASP A 261 1.23 18.46 -0.57
N ASN A 262 0.50 18.17 -1.66
CA ASN A 262 1.06 17.64 -2.90
C ASN A 262 0.91 18.57 -4.11
N ILE A 263 0.26 19.71 -3.97
CA ILE A 263 -0.02 20.62 -5.10
C ILE A 263 1.26 21.09 -5.81
N ARG A 264 2.34 21.35 -5.06
CA ARG A 264 3.64 21.76 -5.63
C ARG A 264 4.22 20.66 -6.53
N TYR A 265 4.11 19.41 -6.10
CA TYR A 265 4.57 18.28 -6.90
C TYR A 265 3.72 18.07 -8.16
N ILE A 266 2.40 18.23 -8.05
CA ILE A 266 1.49 18.17 -9.21
C ILE A 266 1.81 19.29 -10.22
N GLN A 267 2.09 20.51 -9.74
CA GLN A 267 2.53 21.61 -10.61
C GLN A 267 3.87 21.29 -11.31
N ALA A 268 4.81 20.66 -10.61
CA ALA A 268 6.06 20.21 -11.21
C ALA A 268 5.83 19.14 -12.30
N LEU A 269 4.92 18.19 -12.06
CA LEU A 269 4.51 17.19 -13.05
C LEU A 269 3.86 17.83 -14.27
N ARG A 270 2.97 18.81 -14.11
CA ARG A 270 2.36 19.57 -15.23
C ARG A 270 3.41 20.32 -16.04
N LYS A 271 4.39 20.99 -15.37
CA LYS A 271 5.52 21.65 -16.06
C LYS A 271 6.37 20.63 -16.83
N LEU A 272 6.58 19.43 -16.28
CA LEU A 272 7.29 18.37 -16.98
C LEU A 272 6.50 17.89 -18.21
N ALA A 273 5.18 17.67 -18.07
CA ALA A 273 4.32 17.27 -19.19
C ALA A 273 4.40 18.28 -20.36
N LYS A 274 4.40 19.60 -20.05
CA LYS A 274 4.59 20.66 -21.04
C LYS A 274 5.93 20.55 -21.77
N ARG A 275 7.02 20.37 -21.02
CA ARG A 275 8.35 20.19 -21.63
C ARG A 275 8.43 18.95 -22.53
N LEU A 276 7.72 17.87 -22.16
CA LEU A 276 7.64 16.63 -22.92
C LEU A 276 6.60 16.69 -24.06
N LYS A 277 5.83 17.79 -24.20
CA LYS A 277 4.77 17.99 -25.19
C LYS A 277 3.62 16.95 -25.11
N ILE A 278 3.30 16.52 -23.90
CA ILE A 278 2.25 15.51 -23.61
C ILE A 278 1.11 16.06 -22.73
N GLU A 279 0.93 17.37 -22.62
CA GLU A 279 -0.09 17.98 -21.75
C GLU A 279 -1.50 17.50 -22.09
N LYS A 280 -1.84 17.39 -23.36
CA LYS A 280 -3.14 16.91 -23.84
C LYS A 280 -3.38 15.43 -23.52
N ASN A 281 -2.32 14.67 -23.29
CA ASN A 281 -2.34 13.24 -23.03
C ASN A 281 -2.39 12.89 -21.54
N LEU A 282 -2.32 13.90 -20.64
CA LEU A 282 -2.29 13.72 -19.19
C LEU A 282 -3.60 14.18 -18.54
N ARG A 283 -4.20 13.31 -17.73
CA ARG A 283 -5.40 13.60 -16.94
C ARG A 283 -5.17 13.28 -15.47
N PHE A 284 -5.25 14.30 -14.61
CA PHE A 284 -5.33 14.11 -13.16
C PHE A 284 -6.81 14.06 -12.76
N LEU A 285 -7.30 12.89 -12.35
CA LEU A 285 -8.71 12.65 -12.09
C LEU A 285 -9.12 12.94 -10.63
N GLY A 286 -8.16 13.27 -9.76
CA GLY A 286 -8.42 13.47 -8.33
C GLY A 286 -8.71 12.17 -7.58
N PHE A 287 -9.23 12.31 -6.37
CA PHE A 287 -9.71 11.16 -5.58
C PHE A 287 -10.92 10.52 -6.27
N LYS A 288 -10.97 9.20 -6.23
CA LYS A 288 -12.07 8.40 -6.77
C LYS A 288 -12.59 7.45 -5.69
N SER A 289 -13.91 7.34 -5.60
CA SER A 289 -14.55 6.32 -4.79
C SER A 289 -14.17 4.93 -5.30
N GLN A 290 -14.39 3.90 -4.49
CA GLN A 290 -14.10 2.53 -4.90
C GLN A 290 -14.90 2.13 -6.16
N GLU A 291 -16.16 2.53 -6.26
CA GLU A 291 -17.01 2.26 -7.42
C GLU A 291 -16.47 2.95 -8.70
N GLU A 292 -16.11 4.24 -8.62
CA GLU A 292 -15.50 4.97 -9.73
C GLU A 292 -14.17 4.35 -10.14
N LEU A 293 -13.36 3.89 -9.16
CA LEU A 293 -12.07 3.27 -9.42
C LEU A 293 -12.24 1.92 -10.13
N VAL A 294 -13.23 1.12 -9.74
CA VAL A 294 -13.59 -0.15 -10.44
C VAL A 294 -13.98 0.13 -11.89
N ARG A 295 -14.80 1.17 -12.15
CA ARG A 295 -15.14 1.57 -13.51
C ARG A 295 -13.92 2.02 -14.33
N LEU A 296 -13.00 2.77 -13.72
CA LEU A 296 -11.77 3.21 -14.36
C LEU A 296 -10.84 2.03 -14.67
N TYR A 297 -10.68 1.08 -13.74
CA TYR A 297 -9.90 -0.14 -13.99
C TYR A 297 -10.49 -0.92 -15.17
N ASN A 298 -11.80 -1.11 -15.22
CA ASN A 298 -12.46 -1.80 -16.35
C ASN A 298 -12.38 -1.03 -17.68
N ALA A 299 -12.37 0.31 -17.63
CA ALA A 299 -12.26 1.14 -18.83
C ALA A 299 -10.83 1.15 -19.38
N ALA A 300 -9.82 1.07 -18.54
CA ALA A 300 -8.41 1.12 -18.93
C ALA A 300 -8.02 -0.05 -19.84
N ASP A 301 -7.17 0.22 -20.81
CA ASP A 301 -6.59 -0.82 -21.67
C ASP A 301 -5.40 -1.47 -20.98
N VAL A 302 -4.67 -0.71 -20.17
CA VAL A 302 -3.55 -1.18 -19.35
C VAL A 302 -3.40 -0.37 -18.06
N TYR A 303 -3.00 -1.04 -17.00
CA TYR A 303 -2.60 -0.40 -15.75
C TYR A 303 -1.08 -0.34 -15.64
N VAL A 304 -0.53 0.80 -15.28
CA VAL A 304 0.92 0.98 -15.17
C VAL A 304 1.33 1.38 -13.75
N TYR A 305 2.41 0.77 -13.25
CA TYR A 305 2.89 1.02 -11.91
C TYR A 305 4.42 1.16 -11.88
N SER A 306 4.91 2.38 -11.80
CA SER A 306 6.35 2.70 -11.93
C SER A 306 7.07 2.91 -10.60
N VAL A 307 6.49 2.48 -9.48
CA VAL A 307 7.09 2.65 -8.15
C VAL A 307 8.26 1.67 -7.98
N PRO A 308 9.48 2.17 -7.71
CA PRO A 308 10.64 1.30 -7.58
C PRO A 308 10.61 0.52 -6.27
N ARG A 309 10.91 -0.77 -6.30
CA ARG A 309 11.04 -1.65 -5.13
C ARG A 309 9.89 -1.48 -4.13
N GLU A 310 8.66 -1.44 -4.64
CA GLU A 310 7.46 -1.38 -3.81
C GLU A 310 7.31 -2.66 -2.99
N ASP A 311 6.79 -2.56 -1.78
CA ASP A 311 6.67 -3.72 -0.88
C ASP A 311 5.61 -4.73 -1.35
N PHE A 312 4.48 -4.25 -1.92
CA PHE A 312 3.47 -5.13 -2.55
C PHE A 312 2.84 -4.50 -3.80
N GLY A 313 2.16 -3.35 -3.65
CA GLY A 313 1.46 -2.69 -4.76
C GLY A 313 0.04 -3.23 -4.98
N LEU A 314 -0.95 -2.72 -4.23
CA LEU A 314 -2.35 -3.12 -4.39
C LEU A 314 -2.94 -2.74 -5.75
N GLY A 315 -2.56 -1.57 -6.30
CA GLY A 315 -3.14 -1.05 -7.55
C GLY A 315 -3.05 -2.02 -8.74
N PRO A 316 -1.89 -2.62 -9.05
CA PRO A 316 -1.79 -3.64 -10.09
C PRO A 316 -2.75 -4.82 -9.87
N VAL A 317 -2.87 -5.30 -8.63
CA VAL A 317 -3.73 -6.46 -8.31
C VAL A 317 -5.21 -6.10 -8.40
N GLU A 318 -5.60 -4.90 -7.97
CA GLU A 318 -6.97 -4.39 -8.12
C GLU A 318 -7.36 -4.23 -9.58
N ALA A 319 -6.45 -3.71 -10.42
CA ALA A 319 -6.67 -3.58 -11.86
C ALA A 319 -6.84 -4.95 -12.52
N MET A 320 -5.98 -5.91 -12.18
CA MET A 320 -6.07 -7.29 -12.67
C MET A 320 -7.34 -8.01 -12.19
N ALA A 321 -7.83 -7.74 -10.98
CA ALA A 321 -9.13 -8.22 -10.53
C ALA A 321 -10.29 -7.72 -11.40
N CYS A 322 -10.14 -6.53 -11.97
CA CYS A 322 -11.06 -5.93 -12.94
C CYS A 322 -10.79 -6.33 -14.40
N GLY A 323 -9.91 -7.29 -14.65
CA GLY A 323 -9.60 -7.80 -15.98
C GLY A 323 -8.61 -6.95 -16.78
N THR A 324 -7.90 -6.01 -16.16
CA THR A 324 -6.96 -5.10 -16.84
C THR A 324 -5.52 -5.54 -16.60
N PRO A 325 -4.72 -5.79 -17.66
CA PRO A 325 -3.33 -6.21 -17.51
C PRO A 325 -2.48 -5.11 -16.87
N ALA A 326 -1.44 -5.51 -16.14
CA ALA A 326 -0.56 -4.60 -15.44
C ALA A 326 0.87 -4.61 -15.98
N VAL A 327 1.51 -3.43 -16.00
CA VAL A 327 2.95 -3.30 -16.33
C VAL A 327 3.69 -2.72 -15.14
N VAL A 328 4.74 -3.42 -14.71
CA VAL A 328 5.52 -3.12 -13.51
C VAL A 328 7.02 -3.29 -13.77
N TRP A 329 7.88 -2.74 -12.91
CA TRP A 329 9.32 -3.01 -12.96
C TRP A 329 9.65 -4.43 -12.52
N ASP A 330 10.62 -5.07 -13.16
CA ASP A 330 11.23 -6.34 -12.72
C ASP A 330 12.44 -6.07 -11.81
N ASP A 331 12.23 -5.28 -10.77
CA ASP A 331 13.27 -4.81 -9.86
C ASP A 331 13.38 -5.62 -8.54
N GLY A 332 12.68 -6.75 -8.50
CA GLY A 332 12.61 -7.64 -7.36
C GLY A 332 11.71 -7.13 -6.21
N GLY A 333 10.94 -6.06 -6.42
CA GLY A 333 9.90 -5.60 -5.50
C GLY A 333 8.66 -6.50 -5.50
N GLY A 334 7.70 -6.23 -4.59
CA GLY A 334 6.45 -6.98 -4.48
C GLY A 334 5.63 -7.06 -5.77
N PRO A 335 5.56 -6.02 -6.61
CA PRO A 335 4.86 -6.12 -7.91
C PRO A 335 5.38 -7.22 -8.84
N CYS A 336 6.65 -7.62 -8.71
CA CYS A 336 7.19 -8.77 -9.47
C CYS A 336 6.51 -10.10 -9.11
N GLU A 337 5.90 -10.19 -7.92
CA GLU A 337 5.18 -11.38 -7.44
C GLU A 337 3.73 -11.39 -7.91
N THR A 338 3.20 -10.22 -8.29
CA THR A 338 1.80 -10.04 -8.64
C THR A 338 1.54 -10.07 -10.14
N VAL A 339 2.58 -9.89 -10.99
CA VAL A 339 2.45 -9.88 -12.44
C VAL A 339 3.23 -11.04 -13.05
N ILE A 340 2.54 -11.92 -13.78
CA ILE A 340 3.13 -13.01 -14.57
C ILE A 340 3.39 -12.47 -15.97
N ASN A 341 4.67 -12.49 -16.37
CA ASN A 341 5.12 -11.91 -17.64
C ASN A 341 4.49 -12.62 -18.84
N GLY A 342 3.74 -11.87 -19.64
CA GLY A 342 3.03 -12.37 -20.81
C GLY A 342 1.65 -13.01 -20.55
N GLU A 343 1.28 -13.28 -19.28
CA GLU A 343 0.00 -13.89 -18.91
C GLU A 343 -0.97 -12.95 -18.22
N THR A 344 -0.47 -12.10 -17.30
CA THR A 344 -1.30 -11.13 -16.57
C THR A 344 -0.85 -9.69 -16.82
N GLY A 345 0.15 -9.49 -17.65
CA GLY A 345 0.77 -8.23 -17.99
C GLY A 345 2.26 -8.40 -18.28
N PHE A 346 3.05 -7.37 -18.00
CA PHE A 346 4.48 -7.42 -18.26
C PHE A 346 5.32 -6.90 -17.09
N ARG A 347 6.44 -7.59 -16.86
CA ARG A 347 7.53 -7.09 -16.02
C ARG A 347 8.62 -6.53 -16.94
N VAL A 348 9.12 -5.36 -16.61
CA VAL A 348 10.00 -4.55 -17.46
C VAL A 348 11.37 -4.41 -16.82
N SER A 349 12.41 -4.39 -17.64
CA SER A 349 13.79 -4.12 -17.20
C SER A 349 13.85 -2.90 -16.28
N PRO A 350 14.50 -3.01 -15.09
CA PRO A 350 14.45 -1.97 -14.08
C PRO A 350 14.86 -0.60 -14.61
N TYR A 351 13.89 0.33 -14.56
CA TYR A 351 14.05 1.75 -14.86
C TYR A 351 14.35 2.10 -16.32
N ASP A 352 14.19 1.15 -17.25
CA ASP A 352 14.19 1.41 -18.69
C ASP A 352 12.80 1.92 -19.12
N MET A 353 12.72 3.25 -19.30
CA MET A 353 11.47 3.93 -19.67
C MET A 353 11.00 3.58 -21.08
N ARG A 354 11.93 3.21 -21.99
CA ARG A 354 11.60 2.86 -23.37
C ARG A 354 11.01 1.45 -23.42
N ASP A 355 11.67 0.47 -22.80
CA ASP A 355 11.14 -0.89 -22.66
C ASP A 355 9.77 -0.86 -21.97
N PHE A 356 9.61 0.00 -20.93
CA PHE A 356 8.32 0.16 -20.28
C PHE A 356 7.22 0.67 -21.21
N ALA A 357 7.54 1.64 -22.07
CA ALA A 357 6.59 2.14 -23.07
C ALA A 357 6.20 1.05 -24.07
N GLU A 358 7.15 0.30 -24.60
CA GLU A 358 6.93 -0.82 -25.53
C GLU A 358 6.05 -1.90 -24.90
N LYS A 359 6.33 -2.30 -23.65
CA LYS A 359 5.51 -3.29 -22.92
C LYS A 359 4.13 -2.76 -22.55
N THR A 360 4.00 -1.45 -22.30
CA THR A 360 2.69 -0.83 -22.05
C THR A 360 1.81 -0.90 -23.30
N LEU A 361 2.34 -0.59 -24.49
CA LEU A 361 1.62 -0.74 -25.74
C LEU A 361 1.25 -2.20 -26.01
N LYS A 362 2.20 -3.11 -25.84
CA LYS A 362 1.95 -4.54 -26.01
C LYS A 362 0.86 -5.05 -25.06
N ALA A 363 0.82 -4.57 -23.81
CA ALA A 363 -0.22 -4.94 -22.87
C ALA A 363 -1.60 -4.37 -23.27
N ALA A 364 -1.64 -3.14 -23.81
CA ALA A 364 -2.87 -2.51 -24.26
C ALA A 364 -3.49 -3.18 -25.50
N GLU A 365 -2.68 -3.88 -26.31
CA GLU A 365 -3.10 -4.62 -27.51
C GLU A 365 -3.56 -6.06 -27.21
N MET A 366 -3.39 -6.56 -25.99
CA MET A 366 -3.83 -7.91 -25.62
C MET A 366 -5.37 -8.02 -25.70
N ASP A 367 -5.85 -9.18 -26.13
CA ASP A 367 -7.30 -9.46 -26.15
C ASP A 367 -7.88 -9.30 -24.74
N LYS A 368 -8.73 -8.31 -24.57
CA LYS A 368 -9.27 -7.92 -23.27
C LYS A 368 -10.16 -9.00 -22.63
N THR A 369 -10.77 -9.85 -23.43
CA THR A 369 -11.61 -10.95 -22.95
C THR A 369 -10.76 -12.08 -22.40
N GLU A 370 -9.73 -12.46 -23.13
CA GLU A 370 -8.82 -13.54 -22.76
C GLU A 370 -7.95 -13.13 -21.56
N ILE A 371 -7.25 -11.99 -21.67
CA ILE A 371 -6.38 -11.48 -20.60
C ILE A 371 -7.18 -11.14 -19.33
N GLY A 372 -8.43 -10.66 -19.49
CA GLY A 372 -9.30 -10.35 -18.37
C GLY A 372 -9.66 -11.58 -17.55
N LYS A 373 -9.96 -12.69 -18.17
CA LYS A 373 -10.21 -13.98 -17.47
C LYS A 373 -8.96 -14.47 -16.76
N SER A 374 -7.82 -14.44 -17.44
CA SER A 374 -6.53 -14.87 -16.89
C SER A 374 -6.12 -14.06 -15.67
N THR A 375 -6.10 -12.72 -15.79
CA THR A 375 -5.72 -11.80 -14.70
C THR A 375 -6.63 -11.97 -13.50
N ARG A 376 -7.95 -12.02 -13.72
CA ARG A 376 -8.93 -12.19 -12.65
C ARG A 376 -8.76 -13.53 -11.92
N SER A 377 -8.69 -14.63 -12.65
CA SER A 377 -8.51 -15.97 -12.07
C SER A 377 -7.23 -16.05 -11.23
N PHE A 378 -6.15 -15.43 -11.72
CA PHE A 378 -4.89 -15.34 -10.98
C PHE A 378 -5.04 -14.58 -9.66
N VAL A 379 -5.77 -13.44 -9.67
CA VAL A 379 -6.01 -12.65 -8.46
C VAL A 379 -6.90 -13.40 -7.48
N GLU A 380 -7.99 -14.00 -7.91
CA GLU A 380 -8.89 -14.79 -7.06
C GLU A 380 -8.17 -15.93 -6.36
N LYS A 381 -7.31 -16.63 -7.08
CA LYS A 381 -6.52 -17.75 -6.54
C LYS A 381 -5.48 -17.30 -5.51
N ASN A 382 -4.82 -16.15 -5.72
CA ASN A 382 -3.62 -15.80 -4.97
C ASN A 382 -3.79 -14.65 -3.96
N PHE A 383 -4.75 -13.72 -4.19
CA PHE A 383 -4.86 -12.48 -3.43
C PHE A 383 -6.26 -12.21 -2.90
N SER A 384 -7.16 -13.22 -2.94
CA SER A 384 -8.52 -13.08 -2.43
C SER A 384 -8.56 -12.86 -0.91
N CYS A 385 -9.66 -12.27 -0.44
CA CYS A 385 -9.94 -12.11 0.99
C CYS A 385 -9.92 -13.46 1.73
N GLU A 386 -10.43 -14.52 1.13
CA GLU A 386 -10.49 -15.86 1.72
C GLU A 386 -9.07 -16.43 1.94
N ARG A 387 -8.18 -16.31 0.93
CA ARG A 387 -6.79 -16.76 1.06
C ARG A 387 -6.04 -16.00 2.14
N HIS A 388 -6.19 -14.68 2.16
CA HIS A 388 -5.59 -13.83 3.19
C HIS A 388 -6.04 -14.25 4.58
N PHE A 389 -7.36 -14.40 4.75
CA PHE A 389 -7.95 -14.74 6.04
C PHE A 389 -7.49 -16.11 6.54
N ARG A 390 -7.43 -17.10 5.67
CA ARG A 390 -6.96 -18.45 6.06
C ARG A 390 -5.56 -18.41 6.67
N ILE A 391 -4.61 -17.67 6.06
CA ILE A 391 -3.24 -17.56 6.57
C ILE A 391 -3.24 -16.79 7.91
N LEU A 392 -4.02 -15.72 8.00
CA LEU A 392 -4.14 -14.94 9.24
C LEU A 392 -4.76 -15.79 10.37
N GLU A 393 -5.80 -16.53 10.09
CA GLU A 393 -6.50 -17.41 11.04
C GLU A 393 -5.58 -18.55 11.51
N GLU A 394 -4.82 -19.18 10.59
CA GLU A 394 -3.80 -20.18 10.93
C GLU A 394 -2.74 -19.61 11.88
N ALA A 395 -2.28 -18.36 11.62
CA ALA A 395 -1.34 -17.68 12.53
C ALA A 395 -1.95 -17.44 13.92
N ILE A 396 -3.22 -17.06 13.98
CA ILE A 396 -3.95 -16.85 15.23
C ILE A 396 -4.14 -18.18 16.00
N HIS A 397 -4.56 -19.24 15.30
CA HIS A 397 -4.81 -20.55 15.94
C HIS A 397 -3.55 -21.20 16.50
N ARG A 398 -2.38 -20.95 15.91
CA ARG A 398 -1.09 -21.42 16.46
C ARG A 398 -0.73 -20.75 17.78
N LEU A 399 -1.44 -19.68 18.16
CA LEU A 399 -1.19 -18.92 19.37
C LEU A 399 -2.20 -19.25 20.51
N VAL A 400 -3.24 -19.96 20.20
CA VAL A 400 -4.26 -20.37 21.19
C VAL A 400 -4.08 -21.84 21.53
#